data_cabb3f62cd6c9e26b209e31804a07c4b
#
_entry.id   cabb3f62cd6c9e26b209e31804a07c4b
#
_cell.length_a   1.000
_cell.length_b   1.000
_cell.length_c   1.000
_cell.angle_alpha   90.00
_cell.angle_beta   90.00
_cell.angle_gamma   90.00
#
_symmetry.space_group_name_H-M   'P 1'
#
loop_
_entity.id
_entity.type
_entity.pdbx_description
1 polymer ?
#
loop_
_entity_poly.entity_id
_entity_poly.type
_entity_poly.pdbx_seq_one_letter_code
_entity_poly.pdbx_strand_id
1 'polypeptide(L)'
;KVHYHGTLIDGTVFDSSVQRGEPVSFPVEGVIPGWVEALQLMKEGDKWQLVIPAKLAYGEQGAGGPIGPNSTLIFEVELLAIESNPPQ
;
A
#
# COMPACT_ATOMS: atom_id res chain seq x y z
N LYS A 1 10.63 3.55 1.03
CA LYS A 1 10.09 4.78 0.41
C LYS A 1 9.34 4.40 -0.85
N VAL A 2 8.09 4.79 -0.91
CA VAL A 2 7.22 4.38 -2.02
C VAL A 2 6.38 5.55 -2.52
N HIS A 3 6.02 5.50 -3.80
CA HIS A 3 4.85 6.18 -4.34
C HIS A 3 3.75 5.15 -4.50
N TYR A 4 2.53 5.49 -4.13
CA TYR A 4 1.42 4.58 -4.25
C TYR A 4 0.14 5.29 -4.63
N HIS A 5 -0.77 4.52 -5.24
CA HIS A 5 -2.09 4.99 -5.64
C HIS A 5 -3.08 3.89 -5.32
N GLY A 6 -3.95 4.13 -4.36
CA GLY A 6 -4.88 3.12 -3.87
C GLY A 6 -6.31 3.42 -4.30
N THR A 7 -6.98 2.41 -4.87
CA THR A 7 -8.36 2.52 -5.31
C THR A 7 -9.18 1.33 -4.81
N LEU A 8 -10.50 1.57 -4.74
CA LEU A 8 -11.48 0.50 -4.56
C LEU A 8 -11.77 -0.14 -5.92
N ILE A 9 -12.51 -1.25 -5.90
CA ILE A 9 -12.87 -1.97 -7.14
C ILE A 9 -13.64 -1.08 -8.10
N ASP A 10 -14.45 -0.15 -7.58
CA ASP A 10 -15.24 0.77 -8.42
C ASP A 10 -14.44 1.95 -8.97
N GLY A 11 -13.13 2.00 -8.68
CA GLY A 11 -12.27 3.07 -9.15
C GLY A 11 -12.14 4.27 -8.21
N THR A 12 -12.84 4.26 -7.09
CA THR A 12 -12.74 5.34 -6.10
C THR A 12 -11.34 5.38 -5.50
N VAL A 13 -10.65 6.52 -5.61
CA VAL A 13 -9.34 6.70 -4.99
C VAL A 13 -9.54 6.97 -3.51
N PHE A 14 -8.95 6.15 -2.65
CA PHE A 14 -9.04 6.36 -1.21
C PHE A 14 -7.77 6.95 -0.60
N ASP A 15 -6.65 6.80 -1.26
CA ASP A 15 -5.39 7.40 -0.83
C ASP A 15 -4.39 7.36 -1.98
N SER A 16 -3.54 8.38 -2.10
CA SER A 16 -2.57 8.43 -3.18
C SER A 16 -1.44 9.41 -2.85
N SER A 17 -0.23 8.89 -2.70
CA SER A 17 0.96 9.74 -2.60
C SER A 17 1.25 10.43 -3.93
N VAL A 18 0.90 9.80 -5.04
CA VAL A 18 1.07 10.38 -6.38
C VAL A 18 0.28 11.67 -6.52
N GLN A 19 -0.98 11.68 -6.06
CA GLN A 19 -1.81 12.88 -6.11
C GLN A 19 -1.32 13.98 -5.18
N ARG A 20 -0.71 13.61 -4.05
CA ARG A 20 -0.11 14.58 -3.13
C ARG A 20 1.23 15.11 -3.63
N GLY A 21 1.85 14.42 -4.58
CA GLY A 21 3.14 14.83 -5.14
C GLY A 21 4.35 14.50 -4.28
N GLU A 22 4.21 13.69 -3.25
CA GLU A 22 5.28 13.34 -2.34
C GLU A 22 5.30 11.84 -2.02
N PRO A 23 6.46 11.17 -2.18
CA PRO A 23 6.57 9.79 -1.73
C PRO A 23 6.51 9.69 -0.22
N VAL A 24 6.23 8.51 0.28
CA VAL A 24 6.06 8.25 1.71
C VAL A 24 6.98 7.12 2.13
N SER A 25 7.61 7.26 3.29
CA SER A 25 8.39 6.19 3.91
C SER A 25 7.54 5.48 4.95
N PHE A 26 7.47 4.17 4.86
CA PHE A 26 6.77 3.33 5.82
C PHE A 26 7.70 2.29 6.40
N PRO A 27 7.59 1.96 7.68
CA PRO A 27 8.19 0.73 8.19
C PRO A 27 7.45 -0.47 7.58
N VAL A 28 8.17 -1.49 7.16
CA VAL A 28 7.56 -2.67 6.53
C VAL A 28 6.54 -3.32 7.46
N GLU A 29 6.80 -3.31 8.75
CA GLU A 29 5.93 -3.92 9.76
C GLU A 29 4.67 -3.11 10.04
N GLY A 30 4.65 -1.84 9.62
CA GLY A 30 3.53 -0.93 9.89
C GLY A 30 2.49 -0.87 8.79
N VAL A 31 2.64 -1.64 7.71
CA VAL A 31 1.70 -1.64 6.59
C VAL A 31 0.83 -2.89 6.61
N ILE A 32 -0.24 -2.88 5.81
CA ILE A 32 -1.15 -4.03 5.74
C ILE A 32 -0.42 -5.29 5.24
N PRO A 33 -0.89 -6.49 5.61
CA PRO A 33 -0.20 -7.73 5.27
C PRO A 33 0.08 -7.92 3.78
N GLY A 34 -0.84 -7.49 2.91
CA GLY A 34 -0.63 -7.59 1.46
C GLY A 34 0.59 -6.80 0.99
N TRP A 35 0.83 -5.63 1.59
CA TRP A 35 2.00 -4.82 1.29
C TRP A 35 3.27 -5.47 1.82
N VAL A 36 3.21 -6.07 3.00
CA VAL A 36 4.39 -6.75 3.58
C VAL A 36 4.89 -7.83 2.63
N GLU A 37 3.98 -8.66 2.12
CA GLU A 37 4.33 -9.71 1.17
C GLU A 37 4.92 -9.13 -0.12
N ALA A 38 4.28 -8.11 -0.69
CA ALA A 38 4.71 -7.52 -1.95
C ALA A 38 6.07 -6.84 -1.81
N LEU A 39 6.25 -6.05 -0.77
CA LEU A 39 7.51 -5.29 -0.58
C LEU A 39 8.70 -6.21 -0.37
N GLN A 40 8.50 -7.39 0.21
CA GLN A 40 9.57 -8.36 0.36
C GLN A 40 10.05 -8.93 -0.98
N LEU A 41 9.19 -8.91 -1.99
CA LEU A 41 9.49 -9.42 -3.33
C LEU A 41 9.96 -8.33 -4.29
N MET A 42 9.68 -7.07 -3.99
CA MET A 42 10.02 -5.95 -4.87
C MET A 42 11.46 -5.51 -4.68
N LYS A 43 12.03 -4.97 -5.74
CA LYS A 43 13.35 -4.33 -5.75
C LYS A 43 13.18 -2.84 -5.98
N GLU A 44 14.18 -2.08 -5.58
CA GLU A 44 14.19 -0.65 -5.87
C GLU A 44 13.99 -0.40 -7.35
N GLY A 45 13.10 0.49 -7.68
CA GLY A 45 12.71 0.81 -9.06
C GLY A 45 11.54 0.00 -9.59
N ASP A 46 11.10 -1.06 -8.89
CA ASP A 46 9.95 -1.85 -9.32
C ASP A 46 8.66 -1.07 -9.12
N LYS A 47 7.74 -1.26 -10.05
CA LYS A 47 6.38 -0.74 -9.95
C LYS A 47 5.40 -1.89 -10.19
N TRP A 48 4.58 -2.19 -9.20
CA TRP A 48 3.64 -3.30 -9.23
C TRP A 48 2.22 -2.83 -9.02
N GLN A 49 1.29 -3.52 -9.65
CA GLN A 49 -0.12 -3.40 -9.31
C GLN A 49 -0.49 -4.55 -8.38
N LEU A 50 -1.03 -4.20 -7.21
CA LEU A 50 -1.41 -5.18 -6.20
C LEU A 50 -2.92 -5.21 -6.09
N VAL A 51 -3.50 -6.41 -6.15
CA VAL A 51 -4.92 -6.63 -5.82
C VAL A 51 -4.94 -7.36 -4.49
N ILE A 52 -5.39 -6.69 -3.45
CA ILE A 52 -5.26 -7.17 -2.08
C ILE A 52 -6.65 -7.50 -1.53
N PRO A 53 -6.93 -8.79 -1.26
CA PRO A 53 -8.21 -9.15 -0.66
C PRO A 53 -8.33 -8.59 0.76
N ALA A 54 -9.57 -8.42 1.21
CA ALA A 54 -9.83 -7.80 2.51
C ALA A 54 -9.06 -8.43 3.66
N LYS A 55 -8.91 -9.75 3.66
CA LYS A 55 -8.21 -10.45 4.75
C LYS A 55 -6.73 -10.06 4.87
N LEU A 56 -6.13 -9.56 3.80
CA LEU A 56 -4.74 -9.07 3.78
C LEU A 56 -4.67 -7.54 3.81
N ALA A 57 -5.79 -6.88 4.02
CA ALA A 57 -5.90 -5.43 4.12
C ALA A 57 -6.61 -5.08 5.44
N TYR A 58 -7.81 -4.54 5.39
CA TYR A 58 -8.50 -4.06 6.59
C TYR A 58 -9.62 -4.99 7.07
N GLY A 59 -9.83 -6.12 6.40
CA GLY A 59 -10.71 -7.17 6.87
C GLY A 59 -12.16 -6.76 7.01
N GLU A 60 -12.84 -7.39 7.98
CA GLU A 60 -14.25 -7.16 8.21
C GLU A 60 -14.57 -5.80 8.83
N GLN A 61 -13.59 -5.18 9.46
CA GLN A 61 -13.79 -3.89 10.12
C GLN A 61 -13.70 -2.71 9.16
N GLY A 62 -12.96 -2.87 8.06
CA GLY A 62 -12.64 -1.76 7.18
C GLY A 62 -11.68 -0.77 7.83
N ALA A 63 -11.47 0.36 7.17
CA ALA A 63 -10.58 1.42 7.65
C ALA A 63 -11.32 2.75 7.85
N GLY A 64 -12.63 2.76 7.72
CA GLY A 64 -13.42 3.98 7.75
C GLY A 64 -13.35 4.74 6.43
N GLY A 65 -14.07 5.85 6.33
CA GLY A 65 -14.15 6.61 5.09
C GLY A 65 -14.60 5.74 3.91
N PRO A 66 -13.90 5.79 2.78
CA PRO A 66 -14.30 5.01 1.60
C PRO A 66 -14.02 3.51 1.74
N ILE A 67 -13.15 3.09 2.67
CA ILE A 67 -12.83 1.67 2.84
C ILE A 67 -13.81 1.05 3.82
N GLY A 68 -14.84 0.40 3.30
CA GLY A 68 -15.82 -0.31 4.10
C GLY A 68 -15.37 -1.71 4.48
N PRO A 69 -16.23 -2.47 5.20
CA PRO A 69 -15.93 -3.84 5.56
C PRO A 69 -15.75 -4.72 4.33
N ASN A 70 -14.85 -5.70 4.44
CA ASN A 70 -14.62 -6.70 3.39
C ASN A 70 -14.23 -6.11 2.04
N SER A 71 -13.52 -4.98 2.03
CA SER A 71 -13.12 -4.33 0.78
C SER A 71 -11.85 -4.91 0.23
N THR A 72 -11.87 -5.31 -1.04
CA THR A 72 -10.67 -5.61 -1.81
C THR A 72 -10.07 -4.30 -2.29
N LEU A 73 -8.77 -4.13 -2.12
CA LEU A 73 -8.07 -2.91 -2.47
C LEU A 73 -7.16 -3.14 -3.66
N ILE A 74 -7.04 -2.12 -4.51
CA ILE A 74 -6.14 -2.13 -5.66
C ILE A 74 -5.11 -1.03 -5.44
N PHE A 75 -3.84 -1.41 -5.42
CA PHE A 75 -2.74 -0.46 -5.28
C PHE A 75 -1.80 -0.51 -6.47
N GLU A 76 -1.38 0.65 -6.93
CA GLU A 76 -0.15 0.76 -7.72
C GLU A 76 0.93 1.22 -6.77
N VAL A 77 2.00 0.46 -6.65
CA VAL A 77 3.10 0.75 -5.72
C VAL A 77 4.40 0.79 -6.49
N GLU A 78 5.12 1.90 -6.35
CA GLU A 78 6.47 2.04 -6.89
C GLU A 78 7.45 2.10 -5.73
N LEU A 79 8.37 1.15 -5.66
CA LEU A 79 9.39 1.11 -4.62
C LEU A 79 10.56 1.99 -5.05
N LEU A 80 10.66 3.18 -4.47
CA LEU A 80 11.67 4.16 -4.84
C LEU A 80 13.01 3.88 -4.16
N ALA A 81 12.98 3.49 -2.89
CA ALA A 81 14.21 3.24 -2.14
C ALA A 81 13.91 2.33 -0.96
N ILE A 82 14.87 1.48 -0.64
CA ILE A 82 14.86 0.70 0.59
C ILE A 82 15.68 1.45 1.61
N GLU A 83 15.00 1.95 2.66
CA GLU A 83 15.66 2.71 3.71
C GLU A 83 15.95 1.76 4.88
N SER A 84 17.22 1.68 5.27
CA SER A 84 17.60 0.85 6.41
C SER A 84 17.28 1.57 7.71
N ASN A 85 16.75 0.82 8.68
CA ASN A 85 16.62 1.35 10.03
C ASN A 85 18.01 1.53 10.64
N PRO A 86 18.26 2.64 11.35
CA PRO A 86 19.54 2.79 12.03
C PRO A 86 19.72 1.68 13.06
N PRO A 87 20.95 1.21 13.27
CA PRO A 87 21.22 0.25 14.34
C PRO A 87 20.84 0.83 15.70
N GLN A 88 20.29 -0.01 16.53
CA GLN A 88 19.90 0.40 17.88
C GLN A 88 20.83 -0.20 18.93
#